data_5adc1c355fb9e7ff2b85344b47c1256b
#
_entry.id   5adc1c355fb9e7ff2b85344b47c1256b
#
_cell.length_a   1.000
_cell.length_b   1.000
_cell.length_c   1.000
_cell.angle_alpha   90.00
_cell.angle_beta   90.00
_cell.angle_gamma   90.00
#
_symmetry.space_group_name_H-M   'P 1'
#
loop_
_entity.id
_entity.type
_entity.pdbx_description
1 polymer ?
#
loop_
_entity_poly.entity_id
_entity_poly.type
_entity_poly.pdbx_seq_one_letter_code
_entity_poly.pdbx_strand_id
1 'polypeptide(L)'
;FVPLDDVDTFGGSIVTEWYVPEDQPNRRLKLAVFVVGLELRSDAIQVRAYVQTRDGDGWTNAGRDSALGRKLEDLILTRARELRAAAVSETSN
;
A
#
# COMPACT_ATOMS: atom_id res chain seq x y z
N PHE A 1 -10.20 -8.50 5.65
CA PHE A 1 -10.27 -7.09 5.56
C PHE A 1 -9.57 -6.35 6.68
N VAL A 2 -8.99 -5.26 6.41
CA VAL A 2 -8.15 -4.55 7.35
C VAL A 2 -8.94 -3.57 8.18
N PRO A 3 -8.90 -3.65 9.47
CA PRO A 3 -9.55 -2.66 10.31
C PRO A 3 -8.86 -1.32 10.18
N LEU A 4 -9.61 -0.27 10.26
CA LEU A 4 -9.07 1.07 10.13
C LEU A 4 -8.96 1.83 11.44
N ASP A 5 -8.89 1.10 12.52
CA ASP A 5 -8.85 1.70 13.83
C ASP A 5 -7.66 2.60 14.02
N ASP A 6 -6.59 2.27 13.33
CA ASP A 6 -5.38 3.01 13.49
C ASP A 6 -5.33 4.24 12.64
N VAL A 7 -6.19 4.40 11.72
CA VAL A 7 -6.16 5.49 10.79
C VAL A 7 -7.12 6.54 11.22
N ASP A 8 -6.61 7.49 11.82
CA ASP A 8 -7.26 8.51 12.33
C ASP A 8 -7.45 9.47 11.38
N THR A 9 -8.34 9.63 10.79
CA THR A 9 -8.53 10.69 10.30
C THR A 9 -8.64 10.96 9.07
N PHE A 10 -8.03 11.39 8.40
CA PHE A 10 -8.29 11.75 7.20
C PHE A 10 -7.51 11.25 6.21
N GLY A 11 -7.82 11.26 5.07
CA GLY A 11 -7.23 10.62 4.02
C GLY A 11 -8.09 9.49 3.64
N GLY A 12 -7.69 8.52 3.09
CA GLY A 12 -8.46 7.38 2.68
C GLY A 12 -7.68 6.11 2.79
N SER A 13 -8.33 5.04 2.46
CA SER A 13 -7.66 3.75 2.40
C SER A 13 -8.12 3.01 1.16
N ILE A 14 -7.22 2.21 0.62
CA ILE A 14 -7.50 1.34 -0.52
C ILE A 14 -7.01 -0.04 -0.15
N VAL A 15 -7.84 -1.04 -0.37
CA VAL A 15 -7.45 -2.43 -0.13
C VAL A 15 -7.62 -3.17 -1.46
N THR A 16 -6.56 -3.82 -1.91
CA THR A 16 -6.59 -4.53 -3.17
C THR A 16 -7.20 -5.91 -3.01
N GLU A 17 -7.50 -6.54 -4.11
CA GLU A 17 -7.82 -7.97 -4.11
C GLU A 17 -6.53 -8.76 -3.90
N TRP A 18 -6.67 -10.05 -3.67
CA TRP A 18 -5.51 -10.92 -3.57
C TRP A 18 -4.87 -11.08 -4.95
N TYR A 19 -3.55 -10.99 -4.96
CA TYR A 19 -2.77 -11.11 -6.19
C TYR A 19 -1.79 -12.27 -6.05
N VAL A 20 -1.75 -13.14 -7.03
CA VAL A 20 -0.82 -14.26 -7.06
C VAL A 20 0.28 -13.93 -8.07
N PRO A 21 1.53 -13.69 -7.63
CA PRO A 21 2.63 -13.44 -8.57
C PRO A 21 2.87 -14.64 -9.46
N GLU A 22 3.19 -14.39 -10.71
CA GLU A 22 3.42 -15.49 -11.66
C GLU A 22 4.58 -16.39 -11.27
N ASP A 23 5.61 -15.81 -10.68
CA ASP A 23 6.80 -16.56 -10.26
C ASP A 23 6.67 -17.17 -8.88
N GLN A 24 5.55 -16.95 -8.20
CA GLN A 24 5.32 -17.50 -6.87
C GLN A 24 3.87 -17.98 -6.74
N PRO A 25 3.53 -19.08 -7.42
CA PRO A 25 2.13 -19.52 -7.47
C PRO A 25 1.58 -20.03 -6.14
N ASN A 26 2.44 -20.28 -5.16
CA ASN A 26 2.02 -20.76 -3.85
C ASN A 26 1.92 -19.63 -2.83
N ARG A 27 1.94 -18.39 -3.28
CA ARG A 27 1.90 -17.23 -2.42
C ARG A 27 0.96 -16.21 -3.02
N ARG A 28 0.24 -15.51 -2.19
CA ARG A 28 -0.56 -14.39 -2.68
C ARG A 28 -0.46 -13.20 -1.73
N LEU A 29 -0.67 -12.03 -2.29
CA LEU A 29 -0.49 -10.77 -1.60
C LEU A 29 -1.76 -9.94 -1.66
N LYS A 30 -2.02 -9.21 -0.60
CA LYS A 30 -3.08 -8.20 -0.56
C LYS A 30 -2.47 -6.94 0.04
N LEU A 31 -2.71 -5.81 -0.60
CA LEU A 31 -2.15 -4.55 -0.13
C LEU A 31 -3.24 -3.70 0.48
N ALA A 32 -2.92 -3.08 1.60
CA ALA A 32 -3.75 -2.06 2.20
C ALA A 32 -2.93 -0.77 2.23
N VAL A 33 -3.43 0.26 1.58
CA VAL A 33 -2.73 1.54 1.48
C VAL A 33 -3.54 2.58 2.24
N PHE A 34 -2.88 3.25 3.16
CA PHE A 34 -3.51 4.27 3.98
C PHE A 34 -2.86 5.62 3.71
N VAL A 35 -3.67 6.64 3.50
CA VAL A 35 -3.19 8.00 3.36
C VAL A 35 -3.47 8.72 4.67
N VAL A 36 -2.41 9.16 5.32
CA VAL A 36 -2.50 9.76 6.64
C VAL A 36 -2.10 11.23 6.53
N GLY A 37 -3.02 12.11 6.81
CA GLY A 37 -2.75 13.53 6.76
C GLY A 37 -2.85 14.11 5.36
N LEU A 38 -2.65 15.40 5.27
CA LEU A 38 -2.79 16.13 4.01
C LEU A 38 -1.45 16.49 3.37
N GLU A 39 -0.36 16.36 4.10
CA GLU A 39 0.95 16.70 3.58
C GLU A 39 1.68 15.46 3.13
N LEU A 40 2.51 15.59 2.10
CA LEU A 40 3.27 14.46 1.56
C LEU A 40 4.59 14.28 2.30
N ARG A 41 4.48 14.02 3.59
CA ARG A 41 5.65 13.73 4.42
C ARG A 41 5.98 12.24 4.33
N SER A 42 7.12 11.86 4.86
CA SER A 42 7.60 10.49 4.74
C SER A 42 6.67 9.45 5.36
N ASP A 43 5.83 9.87 6.31
CA ASP A 43 4.88 8.98 6.95
C ASP A 43 3.45 9.15 6.45
N ALA A 44 3.25 9.92 5.38
CA ALA A 44 1.91 10.20 4.87
C ALA A 44 1.26 9.00 4.22
N ILE A 45 2.06 8.09 3.69
CA ILE A 45 1.56 6.89 3.04
C ILE A 45 2.02 5.70 3.84
N GLN A 46 1.10 4.83 4.20
CA GLN A 46 1.43 3.59 4.90
C GLN A 46 0.89 2.44 4.07
N VAL A 47 1.72 1.45 3.82
CA VAL A 47 1.34 0.28 3.03
C VAL A 47 1.59 -0.97 3.85
N ARG A 48 0.57 -1.80 3.94
CA ARG A 48 0.70 -3.11 4.58
C ARG A 48 0.51 -4.16 3.51
N ALA A 49 1.48 -5.04 3.35
CA ALA A 49 1.42 -6.13 2.39
C ALA A 49 1.15 -7.41 3.16
N TYR A 50 -0.06 -7.91 3.03
CA TYR A 50 -0.46 -9.15 3.71
C TYR A 50 -0.14 -10.32 2.81
N VAL A 51 0.35 -11.40 3.40
CA VAL A 51 0.82 -12.56 2.67
C VAL A 51 0.05 -13.78 3.11
N GLN A 52 -0.36 -14.59 2.14
CA GLN A 52 -0.87 -15.92 2.42
C GLN A 52 -0.08 -16.91 1.57
N THR A 53 0.11 -18.11 2.11
CA THR A 53 0.76 -19.19 1.39
C THR A 53 -0.23 -20.31 1.17
N ARG A 54 -0.03 -21.04 0.08
CA ARG A 54 -0.91 -22.17 -0.23
C ARG A 54 -0.61 -23.32 0.70
N ASP A 55 -1.70 -23.91 1.23
CA ASP A 55 -1.58 -25.04 2.13
C ASP A 55 -2.64 -26.03 1.69
N GLY A 56 -2.25 -27.04 0.94
CA GLY A 56 -3.16 -27.97 0.35
C GLY A 56 -4.06 -27.27 -0.64
N ASP A 57 -5.37 -27.30 -0.41
CA ASP A 57 -6.33 -26.67 -1.29
C ASP A 57 -6.67 -25.24 -0.84
N GLY A 58 -6.13 -24.81 0.26
CA GLY A 58 -6.51 -23.52 0.83
C GLY A 58 -5.33 -22.58 0.97
N TRP A 59 -5.60 -21.46 1.60
CA TRP A 59 -4.59 -20.44 1.84
C TRP A 59 -4.49 -20.18 3.34
N THR A 60 -3.26 -19.98 3.81
CA THR A 60 -2.99 -19.76 5.21
C THR A 60 -2.26 -18.43 5.38
N ASN A 61 -2.64 -17.67 6.39
CA ASN A 61 -1.98 -16.41 6.68
C ASN A 61 -0.52 -16.63 7.02
N ALA A 62 0.34 -15.85 6.40
CA ALA A 62 1.78 -15.93 6.61
C ALA A 62 2.35 -14.59 7.08
N GLY A 63 1.52 -13.72 7.62
CA GLY A 63 1.97 -12.45 8.17
C GLY A 63 2.02 -11.34 7.15
N ARG A 64 2.94 -10.42 7.35
CA ARG A 64 3.10 -9.26 6.49
C ARG A 64 4.51 -9.21 5.94
N ASP A 65 4.63 -8.70 4.72
CA ASP A 65 5.92 -8.45 4.10
C ASP A 65 6.27 -6.99 4.33
N SER A 66 6.98 -6.71 5.41
CA SER A 66 7.31 -5.34 5.80
C SER A 66 8.25 -4.66 4.82
N ALA A 67 9.17 -5.40 4.22
CA ALA A 67 10.10 -4.85 3.26
C ALA A 67 9.36 -4.41 2.00
N LEU A 68 8.43 -5.21 1.53
CA LEU A 68 7.64 -4.87 0.37
C LEU A 68 6.74 -3.67 0.69
N GLY A 69 6.13 -3.65 1.86
CA GLY A 69 5.30 -2.52 2.28
C GLY A 69 6.08 -1.22 2.24
N ARG A 70 7.29 -1.21 2.81
CA ARG A 70 8.13 -0.02 2.84
C ARG A 70 8.54 0.43 1.44
N LYS A 71 8.87 -0.52 0.59
CA LYS A 71 9.26 -0.20 -0.78
C LYS A 71 8.10 0.45 -1.54
N LEU A 72 6.90 -0.07 -1.34
CA LEU A 72 5.71 0.49 -1.98
C LEU A 72 5.35 1.85 -1.42
N GLU A 73 5.53 2.06 -0.12
CA GLU A 73 5.33 3.38 0.48
C GLU A 73 6.21 4.42 -0.21
N ASP A 74 7.48 4.09 -0.37
CA ASP A 74 8.42 5.01 -1.00
C ASP A 74 8.08 5.29 -2.45
N LEU A 75 7.67 4.27 -3.18
CA LEU A 75 7.29 4.43 -4.58
C LEU A 75 6.03 5.28 -4.73
N ILE A 76 5.04 5.03 -3.91
CA ILE A 76 3.78 5.77 -3.97
C ILE A 76 4.01 7.22 -3.57
N LEU A 77 4.76 7.46 -2.52
CA LEU A 77 5.04 8.80 -2.06
C LEU A 77 5.84 9.60 -3.08
N THR A 78 6.82 8.98 -3.69
CA THR A 78 7.62 9.61 -4.73
C THR A 78 6.73 10.01 -5.91
N ARG A 79 5.86 9.10 -6.33
CA ARG A 79 4.96 9.40 -7.45
C ARG A 79 3.97 10.50 -7.10
N ALA A 80 3.45 10.49 -5.88
CA ALA A 80 2.51 11.51 -5.44
C ALA A 80 3.17 12.90 -5.43
N ARG A 81 4.42 12.97 -4.98
CA ARG A 81 5.17 14.22 -4.98
C ARG A 81 5.44 14.72 -6.39
N GLU A 82 5.74 13.83 -7.31
CA GLU A 82 5.94 14.18 -8.72
C GLU A 82 4.65 14.75 -9.32
N LEU A 83 3.54 14.12 -9.07
CA LEU A 83 2.26 14.58 -9.59
C LEU A 83 1.87 15.93 -8.99
N ARG A 84 2.16 16.13 -7.73
CA ARG A 84 1.88 17.41 -7.07
C ARG A 84 2.73 18.51 -7.65
N ALA A 85 4.00 18.25 -7.87
CA ALA A 85 4.91 19.23 -8.45
C ALA A 85 4.48 19.60 -9.87
N ALA A 86 4.04 18.63 -10.65
CA ALA A 86 3.54 18.89 -11.99
C ALA A 86 2.28 19.75 -11.97
N ALA A 87 1.37 19.46 -11.04
CA ALA A 87 0.14 20.24 -10.91
C ALA A 87 0.44 21.70 -10.52
N VAL A 88 1.35 21.89 -9.58
CA VAL A 88 1.75 23.24 -9.17
C VAL A 88 2.39 23.97 -10.34
N SER A 89 3.23 23.30 -11.10
CA SER A 89 3.90 23.90 -12.24
C SER A 89 2.88 24.34 -13.31
N GLU A 90 1.84 23.56 -13.51
CA GLU A 90 0.80 23.91 -14.47
C GLU A 90 -0.02 25.12 -14.03
N THR A 91 -0.21 25.29 -12.74
CA THR A 91 -1.05 26.35 -12.23
C THR A 91 -0.30 27.63 -11.89
N SER A 92 0.99 27.61 -11.98
CA SER A 92 1.79 28.75 -11.56
C SER A 92 2.03 29.80 -12.65
N ASN A 93 1.33 29.75 -13.72
CA ASN A 93 1.47 30.75 -14.76
C ASN A 93 0.79 32.05 -14.39
#